data_026b138f36d24790b0b5750ad0780666
#
_entry.id   026b138f36d24790b0b5750ad0780666
#
_cell.length_a   1.000
_cell.length_b   1.000
_cell.length_c   1.000
_cell.angle_alpha   90.00
_cell.angle_beta   90.00
_cell.angle_gamma   90.00
#
_symmetry.space_group_name_H-M   'P 1'
#
loop_
_entity.id
_entity.type
_entity.pdbx_description
1 polymer ?
#
loop_
_entity_poly.entity_id
_entity_poly.type
_entity_poly.pdbx_seq_one_letter_code
_entity_poly.pdbx_strand_id
1 'polypeptide(L)'
;MKRFIVSLMAMMGVLTISAQSIYDFKVKDDVGQEVSLSDFKGKVLLIVNTATRCGFTPQYKDLESLYQKYHAQGFEILDFPCNQFGEQAPGTIQEIHSFCTANFDIQFPQFDKIDVNGSNEHPLYTYLKAQKGFGGFDTNDQRGKFMDDMLRKRDADFDKKSDIKWNFTKFLVSRDGRVLKRYEPTDQMSDVEAAIQIEVNPVLSNIMTRTSIRQYTNEPVSKADIETMLRAGMAAPTAANKQPWHFVAVTNKEKLAELAGRRGMIKQAGVAIIVCGNLDKAMQGKAQDYWIQDCSAATENILLAAHAIGLGAVWTGCYPTDDRVAEVSKVLKLPETIVPLCVIAVGHPAEQPTPKDKWKPENVSYNEFGGKAE
;
A
#
# COMPACT_ATOMS: atom_id res chain seq x y z
N MET A 1 -22.96 -16.59 -62.69
CA MET A 1 -23.32 -15.72 -61.56
C MET A 1 -22.39 -16.02 -60.41
N LYS A 2 -21.34 -15.19 -60.22
CA LYS A 2 -20.35 -15.32 -59.15
C LYS A 2 -20.81 -14.43 -57.99
N ARG A 3 -21.13 -15.03 -56.84
CA ARG A 3 -21.44 -14.31 -55.60
C ARG A 3 -20.15 -13.89 -54.90
N PHE A 4 -19.88 -12.59 -54.79
CA PHE A 4 -18.85 -12.02 -53.95
C PHE A 4 -19.41 -11.98 -52.52
N ILE A 5 -18.77 -12.68 -51.60
CA ILE A 5 -18.99 -12.57 -50.16
C ILE A 5 -17.99 -11.51 -49.67
N VAL A 6 -18.50 -10.33 -49.31
CA VAL A 6 -17.72 -9.30 -48.62
C VAL A 6 -17.75 -9.63 -47.15
N SER A 7 -16.58 -10.04 -46.62
CA SER A 7 -16.37 -10.32 -45.19
C SER A 7 -16.11 -8.99 -44.48
N LEU A 8 -17.09 -8.51 -43.72
CA LEU A 8 -16.95 -7.31 -42.89
C LEU A 8 -16.23 -7.72 -41.59
N MET A 9 -14.91 -7.49 -41.51
CA MET A 9 -14.16 -7.62 -40.27
C MET A 9 -14.52 -6.42 -39.35
N ALA A 10 -15.37 -6.68 -38.36
CA ALA A 10 -15.58 -5.74 -37.26
C ALA A 10 -14.32 -5.69 -36.38
N MET A 11 -13.56 -4.61 -36.51
CA MET A 11 -12.50 -4.27 -35.56
C MET A 11 -13.16 -3.89 -34.23
N MET A 12 -13.24 -4.85 -33.29
CA MET A 12 -13.51 -4.54 -31.90
C MET A 12 -12.28 -3.82 -31.34
N GLY A 13 -12.34 -2.50 -31.31
CA GLY A 13 -11.42 -1.70 -30.54
C GLY A 13 -11.61 -2.02 -29.06
N VAL A 14 -10.64 -2.68 -28.44
CA VAL A 14 -10.56 -2.81 -26.98
C VAL A 14 -10.30 -1.40 -26.45
N LEU A 15 -11.37 -0.70 -26.04
CA LEU A 15 -11.24 0.48 -25.21
C LEU A 15 -10.68 0.01 -23.86
N THR A 16 -9.38 0.17 -23.67
CA THR A 16 -8.78 0.12 -22.36
C THR A 16 -9.34 1.29 -21.56
N ILE A 17 -10.37 1.03 -20.75
CA ILE A 17 -10.80 1.99 -19.73
C ILE A 17 -9.63 2.05 -18.75
N SER A 18 -8.79 3.07 -18.88
CA SER A 18 -7.82 3.42 -17.86
C SER A 18 -8.60 3.65 -16.55
N ALA A 19 -8.29 2.89 -15.51
CA ALA A 19 -8.89 3.12 -14.20
C ALA A 19 -8.58 4.56 -13.80
N GLN A 20 -9.61 5.34 -13.42
CA GLN A 20 -9.46 6.72 -12.98
C GLN A 20 -8.51 6.76 -11.77
N SER A 21 -7.56 7.66 -11.81
CA SER A 21 -6.54 7.88 -10.78
C SER A 21 -6.77 9.21 -10.09
N ILE A 22 -6.24 9.37 -8.86
CA ILE A 22 -6.21 10.67 -8.17
C ILE A 22 -5.51 11.75 -9.02
N TYR A 23 -4.58 11.35 -9.90
CA TYR A 23 -3.78 12.24 -10.75
C TYR A 23 -4.51 12.75 -12.00
N ASP A 24 -5.74 12.27 -12.25
CA ASP A 24 -6.56 12.70 -13.39
C ASP A 24 -7.37 13.98 -13.07
N PHE A 25 -7.34 14.40 -11.80
CA PHE A 25 -8.09 15.56 -11.35
C PHE A 25 -7.26 16.85 -11.39
N LYS A 26 -7.96 17.96 -11.60
CA LYS A 26 -7.44 19.31 -11.55
C LYS A 26 -8.26 20.11 -10.54
N VAL A 27 -7.61 21.01 -9.85
CA VAL A 27 -8.18 21.89 -8.84
C VAL A 27 -7.72 23.32 -9.09
N LYS A 28 -8.31 24.32 -8.43
CA LYS A 28 -7.82 25.71 -8.47
C LYS A 28 -7.08 26.01 -7.18
N ASP A 29 -5.95 26.71 -7.31
CA ASP A 29 -5.22 27.25 -6.17
C ASP A 29 -5.94 28.50 -5.58
N ASP A 30 -5.31 29.11 -4.58
CA ASP A 30 -5.81 30.29 -3.88
C ASP A 30 -5.83 31.59 -4.73
N VAL A 31 -5.21 31.56 -5.90
CA VAL A 31 -5.25 32.65 -6.89
C VAL A 31 -6.08 32.29 -8.12
N GLY A 32 -6.75 31.13 -8.12
CA GLY A 32 -7.65 30.67 -9.17
C GLY A 32 -6.96 30.03 -10.37
N GLN A 33 -5.67 29.71 -10.28
CA GLN A 33 -4.94 28.98 -11.32
C GLN A 33 -5.24 27.49 -11.23
N GLU A 34 -5.34 26.85 -12.40
CA GLU A 34 -5.54 25.40 -12.48
C GLU A 34 -4.26 24.65 -12.13
N VAL A 35 -4.34 23.77 -11.14
CA VAL A 35 -3.27 22.89 -10.68
C VAL A 35 -3.68 21.45 -10.94
N SER A 36 -2.82 20.67 -11.58
CA SER A 36 -3.03 19.24 -11.79
C SER A 36 -2.58 18.45 -10.56
N LEU A 37 -3.40 17.51 -10.08
CA LEU A 37 -2.96 16.63 -9.01
C LEU A 37 -1.81 15.70 -9.44
N SER A 38 -1.54 15.56 -10.74
CA SER A 38 -0.34 14.89 -11.25
C SER A 38 0.97 15.55 -10.82
N ASP A 39 0.95 16.83 -10.45
CA ASP A 39 2.13 17.56 -9.98
C ASP A 39 2.60 17.08 -8.61
N PHE A 40 1.72 16.39 -7.88
CA PHE A 40 2.02 15.76 -6.59
C PHE A 40 2.37 14.27 -6.70
N LYS A 41 2.55 13.75 -7.92
CA LYS A 41 2.90 12.34 -8.14
C LYS A 41 4.20 11.96 -7.42
N GLY A 42 4.18 10.82 -6.74
CA GLY A 42 5.32 10.34 -5.93
C GLY A 42 5.36 10.87 -4.50
N LYS A 43 4.44 11.78 -4.13
CA LYS A 43 4.26 12.21 -2.74
C LYS A 43 3.14 11.42 -2.05
N VAL A 44 3.24 11.28 -0.74
CA VAL A 44 2.13 10.86 0.13
C VAL A 44 1.25 12.07 0.36
N LEU A 45 -0.06 11.96 0.10
CA LEU A 45 -0.96 13.11 0.20
C LEU A 45 -1.95 12.92 1.35
N LEU A 46 -2.23 13.99 2.07
CA LEU A 46 -3.38 14.09 2.97
C LEU A 46 -4.34 15.14 2.41
N ILE A 47 -5.44 14.68 1.83
CA ILE A 47 -6.47 15.56 1.25
C ILE A 47 -7.51 15.82 2.33
N VAL A 48 -7.79 17.09 2.64
CA VAL A 48 -8.66 17.47 3.74
C VAL A 48 -9.62 18.58 3.33
N ASN A 49 -10.90 18.47 3.73
CA ASN A 49 -11.85 19.58 3.63
C ASN A 49 -11.92 20.32 4.96
N THR A 50 -11.75 21.64 4.94
CA THR A 50 -11.56 22.43 6.15
C THR A 50 -12.57 23.57 6.31
N ALA A 51 -12.50 24.24 7.45
CA ALA A 51 -13.30 25.44 7.73
C ALA A 51 -12.64 26.27 8.83
N THR A 52 -12.84 27.61 8.77
CA THR A 52 -12.24 28.57 9.72
C THR A 52 -13.07 28.82 10.98
N ARG A 53 -14.35 28.42 11.01
CA ARG A 53 -15.28 28.64 12.14
C ARG A 53 -15.90 27.35 12.64
N CYS A 54 -15.18 26.25 12.55
CA CYS A 54 -15.60 24.93 12.98
C CYS A 54 -15.05 24.59 14.37
N GLY A 55 -15.76 23.78 15.15
CA GLY A 55 -15.24 23.24 16.41
C GLY A 55 -13.95 22.41 16.22
N PHE A 56 -13.70 21.90 15.01
CA PHE A 56 -12.47 21.18 14.65
C PHE A 56 -11.39 22.06 14.03
N THR A 57 -11.59 23.38 13.86
CA THR A 57 -10.58 24.32 13.34
C THR A 57 -9.21 24.23 14.06
N PRO A 58 -9.14 23.94 15.39
CA PRO A 58 -7.85 23.74 16.06
C PRO A 58 -6.99 22.61 15.48
N GLN A 59 -7.55 21.67 14.71
CA GLN A 59 -6.77 20.62 14.01
C GLN A 59 -5.80 21.18 12.97
N TYR A 60 -5.93 22.43 12.55
CA TYR A 60 -4.91 23.07 11.72
C TYR A 60 -3.52 23.05 12.37
N LYS A 61 -3.41 23.13 13.71
CA LYS A 61 -2.14 22.99 14.42
C LYS A 61 -1.51 21.61 14.23
N ASP A 62 -2.36 20.58 14.32
CA ASP A 62 -1.89 19.20 14.15
C ASP A 62 -1.48 18.95 12.69
N LEU A 63 -2.27 19.46 11.73
CA LEU A 63 -1.98 19.36 10.30
C LEU A 63 -0.65 20.05 9.97
N GLU A 64 -0.41 21.28 10.46
CA GLU A 64 0.84 21.99 10.25
C GLU A 64 2.01 21.26 10.91
N SER A 65 1.84 20.73 12.11
CA SER A 65 2.86 19.92 12.77
C SER A 65 3.25 18.69 11.93
N LEU A 66 2.27 17.99 11.35
CA LEU A 66 2.51 16.87 10.45
C LEU A 66 3.23 17.31 9.17
N TYR A 67 2.84 18.46 8.61
CA TYR A 67 3.49 19.02 7.43
C TYR A 67 4.95 19.32 7.69
N GLN A 68 5.27 20.07 8.75
CA GLN A 68 6.64 20.40 9.15
C GLN A 68 7.50 19.14 9.36
N LYS A 69 6.92 18.09 9.97
CA LYS A 69 7.64 16.88 10.31
C LYS A 69 7.93 15.99 9.09
N TYR A 70 7.03 15.93 8.13
CA TYR A 70 7.07 14.92 7.07
C TYR A 70 7.23 15.47 5.64
N HIS A 71 7.08 16.78 5.42
CA HIS A 71 7.17 17.37 4.08
C HIS A 71 8.48 17.05 3.37
N ALA A 72 9.62 17.19 4.05
CA ALA A 72 10.94 16.85 3.52
C ALA A 72 11.10 15.36 3.14
N GLN A 73 10.22 14.50 3.63
CA GLN A 73 10.17 13.08 3.31
C GLN A 73 9.20 12.75 2.16
N GLY A 74 8.68 13.78 1.47
CA GLY A 74 7.76 13.65 0.36
C GLY A 74 6.29 13.48 0.78
N PHE A 75 5.90 14.11 1.87
CA PHE A 75 4.50 14.27 2.31
C PHE A 75 3.96 15.63 1.86
N GLU A 76 2.66 15.69 1.54
CA GLU A 76 1.97 16.92 1.19
C GLU A 76 0.57 16.94 1.75
N ILE A 77 0.08 18.12 2.15
CA ILE A 77 -1.31 18.34 2.55
C ILE A 77 -1.99 19.17 1.47
N LEU A 78 -3.15 18.72 1.00
CA LEU A 78 -3.99 19.44 0.05
C LEU A 78 -5.27 19.88 0.77
N ASP A 79 -5.34 21.16 1.11
CA ASP A 79 -6.41 21.75 1.90
C ASP A 79 -7.46 22.38 1.01
N PHE A 80 -8.72 21.94 1.16
CA PHE A 80 -9.88 22.41 0.41
C PHE A 80 -10.94 22.98 1.35
N PRO A 81 -11.00 24.30 1.56
CA PRO A 81 -12.06 24.90 2.38
C PRO A 81 -13.45 24.61 1.83
N CYS A 82 -14.37 24.20 2.70
CA CYS A 82 -15.73 23.83 2.34
C CYS A 82 -16.76 24.53 3.22
N ASN A 83 -17.75 25.20 2.59
CA ASN A 83 -18.77 25.95 3.32
C ASN A 83 -20.09 25.20 3.52
N GLN A 84 -20.17 23.91 3.12
CA GLN A 84 -21.42 23.13 3.15
C GLN A 84 -21.86 22.71 4.56
N PHE A 85 -20.98 22.78 5.55
CA PHE A 85 -21.26 22.34 6.92
C PHE A 85 -21.47 23.55 7.84
N GLY A 86 -22.73 24.02 7.90
CA GLY A 86 -23.13 25.12 8.77
C GLY A 86 -22.50 26.47 8.42
N GLU A 87 -22.13 26.68 7.13
CA GLU A 87 -21.51 27.92 6.64
C GLU A 87 -20.25 28.31 7.44
N GLN A 88 -19.46 27.32 7.85
CA GLN A 88 -18.30 27.50 8.74
C GLN A 88 -17.00 27.90 8.01
N ALA A 89 -17.01 28.01 6.68
CA ALA A 89 -15.93 28.56 5.87
C ALA A 89 -16.40 29.79 5.07
N PRO A 90 -16.85 30.86 5.74
CA PRO A 90 -17.29 32.09 5.07
C PRO A 90 -16.10 32.85 4.46
N GLY A 91 -16.40 33.80 3.57
CA GLY A 91 -15.37 34.62 2.93
C GLY A 91 -14.76 34.01 1.69
N THR A 92 -13.83 34.75 1.11
CA THR A 92 -13.04 34.34 -0.05
C THR A 92 -11.91 33.40 0.35
N ILE A 93 -11.32 32.71 -0.62
CA ILE A 93 -10.15 31.87 -0.34
C ILE A 93 -8.96 32.69 0.21
N GLN A 94 -8.77 33.93 -0.26
CA GLN A 94 -7.71 34.82 0.23
C GLN A 94 -7.91 35.21 1.70
N GLU A 95 -9.16 35.43 2.13
CA GLU A 95 -9.48 35.70 3.54
C GLU A 95 -9.27 34.46 4.41
N ILE A 96 -9.62 33.26 3.90
CA ILE A 96 -9.37 32.00 4.58
C ILE A 96 -7.86 31.74 4.70
N HIS A 97 -7.11 31.92 3.62
CA HIS A 97 -5.65 31.78 3.62
C HIS A 97 -4.98 32.72 4.64
N SER A 98 -5.39 34.00 4.62
CA SER A 98 -4.89 34.98 5.56
C SER A 98 -5.20 34.60 7.03
N PHE A 99 -6.41 34.10 7.27
CA PHE A 99 -6.80 33.60 8.60
C PHE A 99 -5.94 32.40 9.04
N CYS A 100 -5.75 31.42 8.16
CA CYS A 100 -4.99 30.21 8.46
C CYS A 100 -3.52 30.51 8.71
N THR A 101 -2.90 31.35 7.89
CA THR A 101 -1.51 31.78 8.06
C THR A 101 -1.33 32.57 9.35
N ALA A 102 -2.21 33.54 9.64
CA ALA A 102 -2.09 34.40 10.82
C ALA A 102 -2.32 33.63 12.16
N ASN A 103 -3.19 32.62 12.17
CA ASN A 103 -3.58 31.94 13.41
C ASN A 103 -2.89 30.60 13.63
N PHE A 104 -2.41 29.94 12.57
CA PHE A 104 -1.87 28.59 12.61
C PHE A 104 -0.54 28.43 11.88
N ASP A 105 -0.01 29.51 11.28
CA ASP A 105 1.26 29.53 10.52
C ASP A 105 1.29 28.46 9.40
N ILE A 106 0.15 28.27 8.73
CA ILE A 106 -0.03 27.23 7.69
C ILE A 106 0.92 27.47 6.52
N GLN A 107 1.71 26.47 6.16
CA GLN A 107 2.66 26.49 5.05
C GLN A 107 2.31 25.49 3.94
N PHE A 108 1.41 24.55 4.16
CA PHE A 108 0.95 23.64 3.13
C PHE A 108 -0.01 24.31 2.13
N PRO A 109 -0.13 23.79 0.88
CA PRO A 109 -1.01 24.33 -0.14
C PRO A 109 -2.48 24.39 0.27
N GLN A 110 -3.08 25.57 0.15
CA GLN A 110 -4.53 25.77 0.27
C GLN A 110 -5.11 26.04 -1.11
N PHE A 111 -6.18 25.33 -1.46
CA PHE A 111 -6.85 25.39 -2.74
C PHE A 111 -8.15 26.20 -2.63
N ASP A 112 -8.74 26.55 -3.79
CA ASP A 112 -10.03 27.23 -3.82
C ASP A 112 -11.12 26.38 -3.13
N LYS A 113 -12.17 27.06 -2.68
CA LYS A 113 -13.32 26.43 -2.02
C LYS A 113 -14.01 25.49 -2.98
N ILE A 114 -14.38 24.32 -2.49
CA ILE A 114 -15.11 23.32 -3.28
C ILE A 114 -16.28 22.74 -2.49
N ASP A 115 -17.26 22.22 -3.23
CA ASP A 115 -18.32 21.40 -2.66
C ASP A 115 -17.85 19.94 -2.62
N VAL A 116 -18.06 19.30 -1.48
CA VAL A 116 -17.65 17.90 -1.23
C VAL A 116 -18.84 16.93 -1.26
N ASN A 117 -20.07 17.44 -1.36
CA ASN A 117 -21.31 16.68 -1.45
C ASN A 117 -22.34 17.36 -2.35
N GLY A 118 -23.31 16.59 -2.85
CA GLY A 118 -24.46 17.08 -3.61
C GLY A 118 -24.21 17.24 -5.09
N SER A 119 -25.12 17.93 -5.79
CA SER A 119 -25.10 18.05 -7.26
C SER A 119 -23.90 18.83 -7.80
N ASN A 120 -23.29 19.70 -7.01
CA ASN A 120 -22.17 20.55 -7.39
C ASN A 120 -20.83 20.04 -6.81
N GLU A 121 -20.82 18.83 -6.23
CA GLU A 121 -19.58 18.30 -5.65
C GLU A 121 -18.46 18.21 -6.68
N HIS A 122 -17.26 18.50 -6.24
CA HIS A 122 -16.09 18.41 -7.08
C HIS A 122 -15.79 16.93 -7.42
N PRO A 123 -15.49 16.58 -8.70
CA PRO A 123 -15.24 15.19 -9.12
C PRO A 123 -14.17 14.46 -8.30
N LEU A 124 -13.19 15.19 -7.77
CA LEU A 124 -12.19 14.65 -6.84
C LEU A 124 -12.84 14.00 -5.61
N TYR A 125 -13.85 14.66 -5.00
CA TYR A 125 -14.52 14.13 -3.81
C TYR A 125 -15.47 12.98 -4.14
N THR A 126 -16.11 12.99 -5.34
CA THR A 126 -16.85 11.82 -5.85
C THR A 126 -15.92 10.60 -5.92
N TYR A 127 -14.71 10.77 -6.47
CA TYR A 127 -13.71 9.71 -6.55
C TYR A 127 -13.25 9.24 -5.16
N LEU A 128 -12.85 10.17 -4.28
CA LEU A 128 -12.36 9.85 -2.92
C LEU A 128 -13.40 9.04 -2.13
N LYS A 129 -14.67 9.49 -2.15
CA LYS A 129 -15.78 8.82 -1.47
C LYS A 129 -16.09 7.43 -2.04
N ALA A 130 -15.91 7.24 -3.35
CA ALA A 130 -16.06 5.94 -3.99
C ALA A 130 -14.93 4.96 -3.61
N GLN A 131 -13.71 5.46 -3.40
CA GLN A 131 -12.57 4.65 -2.96
C GLN A 131 -12.65 4.28 -1.48
N LYS A 132 -13.03 5.23 -0.63
CA LYS A 132 -13.17 5.05 0.83
C LYS A 132 -14.44 5.73 1.33
N GLY A 133 -15.46 4.92 1.55
CA GLY A 133 -16.73 5.35 2.11
C GLY A 133 -16.63 5.72 3.60
N PHE A 134 -17.75 6.17 4.16
CA PHE A 134 -17.86 6.43 5.59
C PHE A 134 -17.87 5.10 6.37
N GLY A 135 -17.00 4.98 7.36
CA GLY A 135 -16.84 3.78 8.19
C GLY A 135 -17.50 3.84 9.55
N GLY A 136 -18.20 4.95 9.86
CA GLY A 136 -18.76 5.23 11.19
C GLY A 136 -17.87 6.14 12.03
N PHE A 137 -18.43 6.71 13.10
CA PHE A 137 -17.68 7.37 14.15
C PHE A 137 -17.38 6.37 15.27
N ASP A 138 -16.25 6.53 15.97
CA ASP A 138 -16.02 5.79 17.22
C ASP A 138 -16.97 6.34 18.32
N THR A 139 -18.03 5.61 18.59
CA THR A 139 -19.03 6.01 19.59
C THR A 139 -18.57 5.74 21.04
N ASN A 140 -17.41 5.13 21.25
CA ASN A 140 -16.78 5.06 22.56
C ASN A 140 -16.05 6.37 22.93
N ASP A 141 -15.64 7.14 21.91
CA ASP A 141 -15.14 8.51 22.10
C ASP A 141 -16.33 9.49 22.24
N GLN A 142 -16.22 10.43 23.18
CA GLN A 142 -17.27 11.39 23.45
C GLN A 142 -17.63 12.27 22.24
N ARG A 143 -16.62 12.69 21.45
CA ARG A 143 -16.82 13.52 20.24
C ARG A 143 -17.44 12.70 19.12
N GLY A 144 -16.98 11.44 18.95
CA GLY A 144 -17.55 10.51 17.97
C GLY A 144 -19.02 10.23 18.26
N LYS A 145 -19.36 9.95 19.51
CA LYS A 145 -20.75 9.78 19.94
C LYS A 145 -21.60 11.03 19.72
N PHE A 146 -21.08 12.21 20.06
CA PHE A 146 -21.78 13.47 19.82
C PHE A 146 -22.09 13.69 18.34
N MET A 147 -21.12 13.41 17.46
CA MET A 147 -21.30 13.55 16.01
C MET A 147 -22.32 12.55 15.48
N ASP A 148 -22.28 11.30 15.89
CA ASP A 148 -23.25 10.27 15.51
C ASP A 148 -24.66 10.68 15.94
N ASP A 149 -24.85 11.03 17.19
CA ASP A 149 -26.15 11.45 17.75
C ASP A 149 -26.71 12.69 17.03
N MET A 150 -25.88 13.67 16.73
CA MET A 150 -26.26 14.90 16.05
C MET A 150 -26.69 14.63 14.59
N LEU A 151 -25.94 13.84 13.85
CA LEU A 151 -26.26 13.55 12.45
C LEU A 151 -27.44 12.61 12.32
N ARG A 152 -27.56 11.62 13.19
CA ARG A 152 -28.70 10.66 13.22
C ARG A 152 -30.04 11.34 13.50
N LYS A 153 -30.06 12.44 14.28
CA LYS A 153 -31.23 13.27 14.46
C LYS A 153 -31.69 14.01 13.20
N ARG A 154 -30.74 14.28 12.27
CA ARG A 154 -31.02 14.97 10.98
C ARG A 154 -31.39 14.00 9.88
N ASP A 155 -30.70 12.86 9.82
CA ASP A 155 -30.89 11.78 8.85
C ASP A 155 -30.59 10.43 9.53
N ALA A 156 -31.61 9.62 9.77
CA ALA A 156 -31.49 8.34 10.45
C ALA A 156 -30.58 7.36 9.67
N ASP A 157 -30.45 7.56 8.36
CA ASP A 157 -29.67 6.72 7.43
C ASP A 157 -28.34 7.39 7.00
N PHE A 158 -27.88 8.41 7.70
CA PHE A 158 -26.66 9.16 7.34
C PHE A 158 -25.44 8.24 7.20
N ASP A 159 -25.36 7.20 8.02
CA ASP A 159 -24.26 6.23 8.07
C ASP A 159 -24.23 5.27 6.87
N LYS A 160 -25.34 5.14 6.13
CA LYS A 160 -25.43 4.32 4.91
C LYS A 160 -24.87 5.01 3.65
N LYS A 161 -24.53 6.29 3.74
CA LYS A 161 -24.07 7.12 2.64
C LYS A 161 -22.56 7.38 2.75
N SER A 162 -21.85 7.37 1.63
CA SER A 162 -20.43 7.70 1.59
C SER A 162 -20.12 9.20 1.71
N ASP A 163 -21.13 10.07 1.75
CA ASP A 163 -20.98 11.52 1.84
C ASP A 163 -20.02 11.94 2.96
N ILE A 164 -19.33 13.05 2.75
CA ILE A 164 -18.53 13.69 3.79
C ILE A 164 -19.49 14.15 4.91
N LYS A 165 -19.17 13.80 6.14
CA LYS A 165 -20.06 14.05 7.26
C LYS A 165 -19.86 15.39 7.92
N TRP A 166 -18.62 15.91 7.89
CA TRP A 166 -18.28 17.20 8.49
C TRP A 166 -16.96 17.74 7.96
N ASN A 167 -16.61 18.98 8.32
CA ASN A 167 -15.31 19.58 8.08
C ASN A 167 -14.21 18.77 8.78
N PHE A 168 -13.00 18.79 8.21
CA PHE A 168 -11.81 18.05 8.66
C PHE A 168 -11.89 16.53 8.45
N THR A 169 -12.72 16.07 7.50
CA THR A 169 -12.59 14.72 6.96
C THR A 169 -11.32 14.65 6.09
N LYS A 170 -10.52 13.61 6.27
CA LYS A 170 -9.21 13.46 5.65
C LYS A 170 -9.13 12.17 4.84
N PHE A 171 -8.42 12.22 3.71
CA PHE A 171 -8.09 11.04 2.91
C PHE A 171 -6.57 10.92 2.78
N LEU A 172 -6.00 9.82 3.24
CA LEU A 172 -4.60 9.51 3.04
C LEU A 172 -4.43 8.79 1.70
N VAL A 173 -3.47 9.26 0.90
CA VAL A 173 -3.18 8.75 -0.44
C VAL A 173 -1.70 8.37 -0.52
N SER A 174 -1.41 7.18 -1.04
CA SER A 174 -0.05 6.68 -1.23
C SER A 174 0.68 7.37 -2.37
N ARG A 175 2.00 7.16 -2.45
CA ARG A 175 2.87 7.73 -3.50
C ARG A 175 2.47 7.34 -4.94
N ASP A 176 1.79 6.21 -5.10
CA ASP A 176 1.27 5.71 -6.38
C ASP A 176 -0.18 6.15 -6.67
N GLY A 177 -0.75 7.00 -5.81
CA GLY A 177 -2.06 7.61 -6.00
C GLY A 177 -3.25 6.77 -5.53
N ARG A 178 -3.04 5.69 -4.77
CA ARG A 178 -4.13 4.90 -4.18
C ARG A 178 -4.65 5.58 -2.92
N VAL A 179 -5.97 5.71 -2.80
CA VAL A 179 -6.61 6.17 -1.58
C VAL A 179 -6.56 5.05 -0.53
N LEU A 180 -5.77 5.25 0.52
CA LEU A 180 -5.49 4.23 1.53
C LEU A 180 -6.55 4.19 2.62
N LYS A 181 -6.85 5.35 3.19
CA LYS A 181 -7.75 5.47 4.34
C LYS A 181 -8.48 6.80 4.34
N ARG A 182 -9.71 6.79 4.86
CA ARG A 182 -10.49 7.96 5.22
C ARG A 182 -10.51 8.07 6.74
N TYR A 183 -10.37 9.29 7.23
CA TYR A 183 -10.44 9.64 8.64
C TYR A 183 -11.53 10.69 8.84
N GLU A 184 -12.35 10.50 9.83
CA GLU A 184 -13.34 11.47 10.23
C GLU A 184 -12.71 12.54 11.16
N PRO A 185 -13.36 13.71 11.35
CA PRO A 185 -12.80 14.75 12.20
C PRO A 185 -12.63 14.34 13.68
N THR A 186 -13.31 13.29 14.11
CA THR A 186 -13.23 12.74 15.48
C THR A 186 -12.12 11.73 15.67
N ASP A 187 -11.52 11.22 14.59
CA ASP A 187 -10.42 10.26 14.68
C ASP A 187 -9.18 10.91 15.30
N GLN A 188 -8.40 10.11 16.02
CA GLN A 188 -7.20 10.59 16.70
C GLN A 188 -6.13 10.99 15.68
N MET A 189 -5.54 12.17 15.83
CA MET A 189 -4.47 12.64 14.95
C MET A 189 -3.21 11.77 15.05
N SER A 190 -2.99 11.08 16.18
CA SER A 190 -1.94 10.06 16.32
C SER A 190 -2.08 8.91 15.34
N ASP A 191 -3.30 8.48 15.03
CA ASP A 191 -3.55 7.39 14.07
C ASP A 191 -3.31 7.86 12.63
N VAL A 192 -3.62 9.12 12.34
CA VAL A 192 -3.28 9.77 11.06
C VAL A 192 -1.76 9.85 10.90
N GLU A 193 -1.07 10.31 11.94
CA GLU A 193 0.39 10.41 11.96
C GLU A 193 1.07 9.06 11.78
N ALA A 194 0.64 8.03 12.52
CA ALA A 194 1.19 6.67 12.40
C ALA A 194 1.09 6.13 10.97
N ALA A 195 -0.04 6.38 10.30
CA ALA A 195 -0.23 5.96 8.91
C ALA A 195 0.66 6.77 7.94
N ILE A 196 0.79 8.09 8.13
CA ILE A 196 1.72 8.92 7.35
C ILE A 196 3.16 8.42 7.52
N GLN A 197 3.58 8.15 8.75
CA GLN A 197 4.92 7.66 9.06
C GLN A 197 5.25 6.35 8.32
N ILE A 198 4.29 5.44 8.21
CA ILE A 198 4.44 4.20 7.44
C ILE A 198 4.66 4.52 5.97
N GLU A 199 3.84 5.38 5.39
CA GLU A 199 3.84 5.67 3.95
C GLU A 199 5.07 6.50 3.51
N VAL A 200 5.55 7.43 4.34
CA VAL A 200 6.74 8.23 4.01
C VAL A 200 8.04 7.48 4.21
N ASN A 201 8.06 6.47 5.09
CA ASN A 201 9.24 5.65 5.34
C ASN A 201 9.34 4.54 4.28
N PRO A 202 10.36 4.55 3.39
CA PRO A 202 10.43 3.61 2.27
C PRO A 202 10.56 2.16 2.74
N VAL A 203 11.18 1.91 3.90
CA VAL A 203 11.32 0.55 4.44
C VAL A 203 9.99 0.03 4.96
N LEU A 204 9.30 0.82 5.78
CA LEU A 204 7.97 0.44 6.31
C LEU A 204 6.95 0.30 5.18
N SER A 205 6.91 1.27 4.26
CA SER A 205 6.04 1.20 3.08
C SER A 205 6.28 -0.07 2.26
N ASN A 206 7.55 -0.42 2.00
CA ASN A 206 7.90 -1.65 1.28
C ASN A 206 7.40 -2.92 1.99
N ILE A 207 7.56 -2.99 3.33
CA ILE A 207 7.09 -4.14 4.13
C ILE A 207 5.56 -4.23 4.09
N MET A 208 4.86 -3.11 4.28
CA MET A 208 3.40 -3.07 4.41
C MET A 208 2.67 -3.25 3.08
N THR A 209 3.31 -2.87 1.96
CA THR A 209 2.69 -2.93 0.62
C THR A 209 3.03 -4.19 -0.16
N ARG A 210 4.08 -4.94 0.24
CA ARG A 210 4.43 -6.19 -0.43
C ARG A 210 3.29 -7.19 -0.40
N THR A 211 2.94 -7.69 -1.57
CA THR A 211 1.94 -8.75 -1.77
C THR A 211 2.54 -9.93 -2.53
N SER A 212 1.90 -11.10 -2.46
CA SER A 212 2.30 -12.26 -3.26
C SER A 212 1.75 -12.12 -4.68
N ILE A 213 2.64 -12.04 -5.66
CA ILE A 213 2.34 -11.96 -7.09
C ILE A 213 2.48 -13.33 -7.72
N ARG A 214 1.48 -13.76 -8.49
CA ARG A 214 1.41 -15.07 -9.11
C ARG A 214 1.21 -15.04 -10.62
N GLN A 215 0.99 -13.84 -11.18
CA GLN A 215 0.88 -13.61 -12.62
C GLN A 215 2.01 -12.67 -13.05
N TYR A 216 2.74 -13.08 -14.06
CA TYR A 216 3.91 -12.36 -14.56
C TYR A 216 3.79 -12.08 -16.04
N THR A 217 4.43 -10.99 -16.50
CA THR A 217 4.65 -10.74 -17.92
C THR A 217 5.72 -11.69 -18.47
N ASN A 218 5.90 -11.69 -19.79
CA ASN A 218 6.99 -12.47 -20.42
C ASN A 218 8.35 -11.75 -20.38
N GLU A 219 8.45 -10.61 -19.74
CA GLU A 219 9.66 -9.82 -19.64
C GLU A 219 10.70 -10.55 -18.76
N PRO A 220 11.97 -10.65 -19.23
CA PRO A 220 13.01 -11.33 -18.47
C PRO A 220 13.46 -10.51 -17.27
N VAL A 221 13.75 -11.18 -16.15
CA VAL A 221 14.40 -10.56 -14.98
C VAL A 221 15.90 -10.43 -15.27
N SER A 222 16.44 -9.23 -15.08
CA SER A 222 17.84 -8.97 -15.37
C SER A 222 18.80 -9.70 -14.40
N LYS A 223 20.03 -9.97 -14.85
CA LYS A 223 21.07 -10.54 -13.97
C LYS A 223 21.37 -9.63 -12.78
N ALA A 224 21.34 -8.32 -12.97
CA ALA A 224 21.58 -7.33 -11.90
C ALA A 224 20.48 -7.39 -10.84
N ASP A 225 19.21 -7.52 -11.23
CA ASP A 225 18.09 -7.66 -10.31
C ASP A 225 18.17 -8.97 -9.53
N ILE A 226 18.53 -10.07 -10.21
CA ILE A 226 18.73 -11.37 -9.53
C ILE A 226 19.87 -11.25 -8.49
N GLU A 227 21.00 -10.64 -8.84
CA GLU A 227 22.11 -10.42 -7.91
C GLU A 227 21.68 -9.54 -6.71
N THR A 228 20.92 -8.48 -6.95
CA THR A 228 20.39 -7.59 -5.91
C THR A 228 19.55 -8.38 -4.91
N MET A 229 18.62 -9.21 -5.37
CA MET A 229 17.80 -10.05 -4.53
C MET A 229 18.61 -11.07 -3.72
N LEU A 230 19.60 -11.71 -4.35
CA LEU A 230 20.47 -12.69 -3.69
C LEU A 230 21.34 -12.03 -2.60
N ARG A 231 21.90 -10.83 -2.86
CA ARG A 231 22.62 -10.03 -1.86
C ARG A 231 21.74 -9.67 -0.67
N ALA A 232 20.48 -9.27 -0.90
CA ALA A 232 19.52 -9.01 0.16
C ALA A 232 19.25 -10.27 1.01
N GLY A 233 19.09 -11.44 0.35
CA GLY A 233 18.96 -12.72 1.06
C GLY A 233 20.17 -13.02 1.94
N MET A 234 21.39 -12.80 1.42
CA MET A 234 22.65 -13.02 2.17
C MET A 234 22.87 -12.01 3.31
N ALA A 235 22.13 -10.90 3.34
CA ALA A 235 22.19 -9.92 4.43
C ALA A 235 21.33 -10.31 5.65
N ALA A 236 20.58 -11.40 5.57
CA ALA A 236 19.75 -11.86 6.69
C ALA A 236 20.61 -12.30 7.90
N PRO A 237 20.10 -12.17 9.14
CA PRO A 237 20.77 -12.74 10.30
C PRO A 237 20.69 -14.28 10.30
N THR A 238 21.65 -14.93 10.95
CA THR A 238 21.64 -16.38 11.13
C THR A 238 22.10 -16.78 12.52
N ALA A 239 21.67 -17.95 12.98
CA ALA A 239 22.12 -18.53 14.23
C ALA A 239 23.65 -18.63 14.27
N ALA A 240 24.27 -18.00 15.28
CA ALA A 240 25.73 -17.92 15.45
C ALA A 240 26.50 -17.49 14.17
N ASN A 241 25.88 -16.71 13.29
CA ASN A 241 26.42 -16.27 12.01
C ASN A 241 26.91 -17.43 11.11
N LYS A 242 26.21 -18.55 11.13
CA LYS A 242 26.56 -19.76 10.38
C LYS A 242 26.35 -19.63 8.87
N GLN A 243 25.45 -18.76 8.44
CA GLN A 243 25.12 -18.52 7.03
C GLN A 243 24.87 -19.83 6.25
N PRO A 244 23.96 -20.70 6.73
CA PRO A 244 23.77 -22.04 6.19
C PRO A 244 22.98 -22.08 4.90
N TRP A 245 22.69 -20.94 4.30
CA TRP A 245 21.94 -20.87 3.05
C TRP A 245 22.81 -21.25 1.85
N HIS A 246 22.14 -21.82 0.85
CA HIS A 246 22.60 -21.94 -0.52
C HIS A 246 21.46 -21.53 -1.46
N PHE A 247 21.75 -20.69 -2.46
CA PHE A 247 20.74 -20.21 -3.40
C PHE A 247 20.99 -20.80 -4.78
N VAL A 248 19.91 -21.25 -5.44
CA VAL A 248 19.96 -21.66 -6.85
C VAL A 248 18.99 -20.77 -7.64
N ALA A 249 19.52 -19.94 -8.55
CA ALA A 249 18.70 -19.12 -9.44
C ALA A 249 18.52 -19.85 -10.78
N VAL A 250 17.27 -20.07 -11.18
CA VAL A 250 16.90 -20.79 -12.41
C VAL A 250 16.15 -19.83 -13.34
N THR A 251 16.75 -19.56 -14.51
CA THR A 251 16.16 -18.72 -15.59
C THR A 251 15.82 -19.53 -16.84
N ASN A 252 16.35 -20.76 -16.95
CA ASN A 252 16.08 -21.66 -18.07
C ASN A 252 14.61 -22.10 -18.06
N LYS A 253 13.88 -21.86 -19.16
CA LYS A 253 12.43 -22.09 -19.27
C LYS A 253 12.01 -23.55 -19.10
N GLU A 254 12.81 -24.50 -19.59
CA GLU A 254 12.55 -25.93 -19.45
C GLU A 254 12.66 -26.33 -17.99
N LYS A 255 13.72 -25.87 -17.31
CA LYS A 255 13.89 -26.12 -15.86
C LYS A 255 12.82 -25.46 -15.00
N LEU A 256 12.38 -24.25 -15.36
CA LEU A 256 11.25 -23.61 -14.69
C LEU A 256 9.97 -24.46 -14.83
N ALA A 257 9.74 -25.05 -16.01
CA ALA A 257 8.60 -25.94 -16.25
C ALA A 257 8.71 -27.24 -15.44
N GLU A 258 9.91 -27.85 -15.32
CA GLU A 258 10.16 -29.02 -14.49
C GLU A 258 9.90 -28.71 -13.00
N LEU A 259 10.46 -27.57 -12.48
CA LEU A 259 10.29 -27.12 -11.10
C LEU A 259 8.84 -26.78 -10.75
N ALA A 260 8.07 -26.35 -11.73
CA ALA A 260 6.69 -25.92 -11.52
C ALA A 260 5.79 -27.04 -11.01
N GLY A 261 5.88 -28.24 -11.56
CA GLY A 261 4.91 -29.26 -11.28
C GLY A 261 3.49 -28.76 -11.52
N ARG A 262 2.68 -28.69 -10.46
CA ARG A 262 1.32 -28.13 -10.48
C ARG A 262 1.25 -26.61 -10.24
N ARG A 263 2.38 -25.92 -10.04
CA ARG A 263 2.47 -24.51 -9.64
C ARG A 263 2.74 -23.62 -10.86
N GLY A 264 1.69 -23.30 -11.60
CA GLY A 264 1.76 -22.53 -12.86
C GLY A 264 2.58 -21.23 -12.77
N MET A 265 2.57 -20.55 -11.62
CA MET A 265 3.32 -19.32 -11.39
C MET A 265 4.85 -19.50 -11.56
N ILE A 266 5.39 -20.67 -11.21
CA ILE A 266 6.85 -20.94 -11.38
C ILE A 266 7.18 -21.06 -12.86
N LYS A 267 6.33 -21.71 -13.65
CA LYS A 267 6.50 -21.85 -15.09
C LYS A 267 6.51 -20.50 -15.81
N GLN A 268 5.70 -19.55 -15.34
CA GLN A 268 5.54 -18.22 -15.94
C GLN A 268 6.59 -17.21 -15.43
N ALA A 269 7.32 -17.55 -14.37
CA ALA A 269 8.30 -16.66 -13.76
C ALA A 269 9.44 -16.28 -14.72
N GLY A 270 10.01 -15.09 -14.52
CA GLY A 270 11.26 -14.67 -15.17
C GLY A 270 12.47 -15.39 -14.56
N VAL A 271 12.41 -15.68 -13.25
CA VAL A 271 13.39 -16.47 -12.50
C VAL A 271 12.71 -17.20 -11.35
N ALA A 272 13.19 -18.39 -11.01
CA ALA A 272 12.91 -19.05 -9.74
C ALA A 272 14.17 -19.03 -8.87
N ILE A 273 14.08 -18.52 -7.65
CA ILE A 273 15.14 -18.56 -6.65
C ILE A 273 14.79 -19.64 -5.65
N ILE A 274 15.60 -20.69 -5.59
CA ILE A 274 15.45 -21.78 -4.64
C ILE A 274 16.37 -21.48 -3.45
N VAL A 275 15.76 -21.31 -2.27
CA VAL A 275 16.48 -21.11 -1.02
C VAL A 275 16.65 -22.47 -0.37
N CYS A 276 17.88 -22.87 -0.16
CA CYS A 276 18.24 -24.15 0.41
C CYS A 276 19.03 -23.97 1.72
N GLY A 277 18.83 -24.86 2.68
CA GLY A 277 19.73 -25.02 3.81
C GLY A 277 20.90 -25.94 3.45
N ASN A 278 22.11 -25.54 3.78
CA ASN A 278 23.31 -26.37 3.76
C ASN A 278 23.52 -26.93 5.17
N LEU A 279 23.18 -28.20 5.38
CA LEU A 279 23.22 -28.85 6.68
C LEU A 279 24.67 -29.00 7.21
N ASP A 280 25.68 -29.03 6.33
CA ASP A 280 27.09 -29.06 6.74
C ASP A 280 27.54 -27.76 7.40
N LYS A 281 26.92 -26.62 7.02
CA LYS A 281 27.17 -25.28 7.58
C LYS A 281 26.26 -24.93 8.73
N ALA A 282 25.10 -25.59 8.86
CA ALA A 282 24.11 -25.34 9.90
C ALA A 282 24.67 -25.58 11.30
N MET A 283 23.97 -25.11 12.32
CA MET A 283 24.23 -25.54 13.68
C MET A 283 24.09 -27.05 13.77
N GLN A 284 24.83 -27.69 14.68
CA GLN A 284 24.83 -29.14 14.81
C GLN A 284 23.98 -29.62 16.01
N GLY A 285 23.61 -30.90 15.98
CA GLY A 285 22.85 -31.55 17.05
C GLY A 285 21.43 -30.95 17.20
N LYS A 286 20.97 -30.70 18.43
CA LYS A 286 19.62 -30.22 18.74
C LYS A 286 19.32 -28.82 18.14
N ALA A 287 20.33 -28.06 17.74
CA ALA A 287 20.21 -26.72 17.17
C ALA A 287 20.21 -26.74 15.62
N GLN A 288 20.26 -27.92 15.00
CA GLN A 288 20.35 -28.02 13.53
C GLN A 288 19.20 -27.32 12.84
N ASP A 289 17.98 -27.43 13.34
CA ASP A 289 16.77 -26.90 12.75
C ASP A 289 16.74 -25.35 12.67
N TYR A 290 17.69 -24.64 13.29
CA TYR A 290 17.83 -23.18 13.08
C TYR A 290 18.07 -22.81 11.61
N TRP A 291 18.58 -23.72 10.77
CA TRP A 291 18.72 -23.47 9.33
C TRP A 291 17.39 -23.08 8.67
N ILE A 292 16.27 -23.59 9.18
CA ILE A 292 14.92 -23.27 8.69
C ILE A 292 14.62 -21.80 8.93
N GLN A 293 14.91 -21.31 10.14
CA GLN A 293 14.71 -19.90 10.52
C GLN A 293 15.67 -19.00 9.73
N ASP A 294 16.94 -19.37 9.61
CA ASP A 294 17.97 -18.65 8.87
C ASP A 294 17.58 -18.49 7.39
N CYS A 295 17.18 -19.58 6.74
CA CYS A 295 16.74 -19.56 5.34
C CYS A 295 15.38 -18.85 5.16
N SER A 296 14.50 -18.87 6.16
CA SER A 296 13.24 -18.13 6.15
C SER A 296 13.49 -16.62 6.20
N ALA A 297 14.42 -16.15 7.04
CA ALA A 297 14.83 -14.75 7.10
C ALA A 297 15.43 -14.29 5.76
N ALA A 298 16.29 -15.10 5.14
CA ALA A 298 16.84 -14.84 3.83
C ALA A 298 15.75 -14.79 2.74
N THR A 299 14.74 -15.66 2.82
CA THR A 299 13.61 -15.69 1.90
C THR A 299 12.80 -14.40 1.98
N GLU A 300 12.47 -13.90 3.18
CA GLU A 300 11.73 -12.65 3.34
C GLU A 300 12.51 -11.46 2.80
N ASN A 301 13.83 -11.39 3.05
CA ASN A 301 14.68 -10.34 2.47
C ASN A 301 14.65 -10.36 0.92
N ILE A 302 14.66 -11.54 0.29
CA ILE A 302 14.52 -11.67 -1.17
C ILE A 302 13.17 -11.14 -1.66
N LEU A 303 12.08 -11.47 -0.95
CA LEU A 303 10.73 -11.00 -1.30
C LEU A 303 10.61 -9.47 -1.20
N LEU A 304 11.17 -8.88 -0.13
CA LEU A 304 11.20 -7.44 0.07
C LEU A 304 12.07 -6.74 -0.98
N ALA A 305 13.23 -7.31 -1.32
CA ALA A 305 14.10 -6.76 -2.36
C ALA A 305 13.43 -6.80 -3.73
N ALA A 306 12.77 -7.92 -4.09
CA ALA A 306 12.00 -8.02 -5.34
C ALA A 306 10.94 -6.90 -5.42
N HIS A 307 10.17 -6.69 -4.35
CA HIS A 307 9.16 -5.65 -4.30
C HIS A 307 9.75 -4.24 -4.41
N ALA A 308 10.86 -3.98 -3.71
CA ALA A 308 11.54 -2.68 -3.72
C ALA A 308 12.07 -2.27 -5.11
N ILE A 309 12.43 -3.24 -5.96
CA ILE A 309 12.90 -3.00 -7.33
C ILE A 309 11.80 -3.16 -8.40
N GLY A 310 10.52 -3.19 -7.98
CA GLY A 310 9.36 -3.26 -8.88
C GLY A 310 9.04 -4.64 -9.44
N LEU A 311 9.66 -5.71 -8.91
CA LEU A 311 9.34 -7.08 -9.28
C LEU A 311 8.26 -7.68 -8.39
N GLY A 312 7.48 -8.60 -8.95
CA GLY A 312 6.54 -9.43 -8.22
C GLY A 312 7.15 -10.75 -7.81
N ALA A 313 6.84 -11.22 -6.59
CA ALA A 313 7.35 -12.49 -6.09
C ALA A 313 6.33 -13.25 -5.25
N VAL A 314 6.47 -14.57 -5.19
CA VAL A 314 5.69 -15.43 -4.28
C VAL A 314 6.56 -16.56 -3.72
N TRP A 315 6.42 -16.79 -2.42
CA TRP A 315 7.01 -17.92 -1.71
C TRP A 315 6.17 -19.18 -1.92
N THR A 316 6.77 -20.26 -2.43
CA THR A 316 6.15 -21.60 -2.47
C THR A 316 7.00 -22.57 -1.65
N GLY A 317 6.43 -23.15 -0.58
CA GLY A 317 7.14 -24.04 0.33
C GLY A 317 7.59 -25.34 -0.32
N CYS A 318 8.74 -25.88 0.14
CA CYS A 318 9.21 -27.23 -0.11
C CYS A 318 9.28 -27.99 1.21
N TYR A 319 10.24 -27.66 2.07
CA TYR A 319 10.34 -28.24 3.40
C TYR A 319 9.17 -27.75 4.30
N PRO A 320 8.59 -28.60 5.16
CA PRO A 320 8.96 -30.00 5.48
C PRO A 320 8.22 -31.07 4.66
N THR A 321 7.73 -30.78 3.45
CA THR A 321 6.98 -31.74 2.64
C THR A 321 7.96 -32.62 1.85
N ASP A 322 8.17 -33.86 2.26
CA ASP A 322 9.18 -34.77 1.71
C ASP A 322 9.08 -34.93 0.19
N ASP A 323 7.88 -35.17 -0.34
CA ASP A 323 7.67 -35.31 -1.79
C ASP A 323 8.14 -34.08 -2.56
N ARG A 324 7.88 -32.88 -2.03
CA ARG A 324 8.27 -31.63 -2.68
C ARG A 324 9.78 -31.38 -2.56
N VAL A 325 10.37 -31.70 -1.44
CA VAL A 325 11.83 -31.65 -1.25
C VAL A 325 12.49 -32.58 -2.25
N ALA A 326 12.04 -33.84 -2.35
CA ALA A 326 12.57 -34.83 -3.29
C ALA A 326 12.44 -34.40 -4.77
N GLU A 327 11.25 -33.87 -5.14
CA GLU A 327 10.99 -33.36 -6.50
C GLU A 327 11.98 -32.26 -6.89
N VAL A 328 12.13 -31.22 -6.04
CA VAL A 328 13.02 -30.08 -6.31
C VAL A 328 14.48 -30.51 -6.31
N SER A 329 14.90 -31.36 -5.34
CA SER A 329 16.26 -31.89 -5.26
C SER A 329 16.64 -32.69 -6.50
N LYS A 330 15.73 -33.52 -7.01
CA LYS A 330 15.94 -34.29 -8.24
C LYS A 330 16.13 -33.38 -9.46
N VAL A 331 15.25 -32.38 -9.66
CA VAL A 331 15.33 -31.46 -10.80
C VAL A 331 16.63 -30.66 -10.79
N LEU A 332 17.07 -30.23 -9.61
CA LEU A 332 18.28 -29.41 -9.44
C LEU A 332 19.55 -30.22 -9.16
N LYS A 333 19.42 -31.56 -9.01
CA LYS A 333 20.54 -32.47 -8.66
C LYS A 333 21.26 -32.02 -7.37
N LEU A 334 20.45 -31.65 -6.34
CA LEU A 334 20.99 -31.23 -5.06
C LEU A 334 21.61 -32.44 -4.32
N PRO A 335 22.78 -32.30 -3.69
CA PRO A 335 23.30 -33.32 -2.78
C PRO A 335 22.42 -33.41 -1.52
N GLU A 336 22.50 -34.51 -0.80
CA GLU A 336 21.65 -34.80 0.39
C GLU A 336 21.77 -33.74 1.49
N THR A 337 22.94 -33.08 1.61
CA THR A 337 23.18 -32.05 2.63
C THR A 337 22.62 -30.67 2.24
N ILE A 338 22.10 -30.52 1.01
CA ILE A 338 21.48 -29.27 0.52
C ILE A 338 19.96 -29.47 0.41
N VAL A 339 19.22 -28.95 1.39
CA VAL A 339 17.79 -29.19 1.53
C VAL A 339 17.00 -27.95 1.07
N PRO A 340 16.14 -28.04 0.03
CA PRO A 340 15.38 -26.91 -0.45
C PRO A 340 14.27 -26.54 0.55
N LEU A 341 14.34 -25.31 1.13
CA LEU A 341 13.30 -24.75 1.98
C LEU A 341 12.09 -24.31 1.14
N CYS A 342 12.35 -23.60 0.06
CA CYS A 342 11.29 -23.04 -0.77
C CYS A 342 11.76 -22.72 -2.18
N VAL A 343 10.79 -22.47 -3.06
CA VAL A 343 10.98 -21.87 -4.39
C VAL A 343 10.28 -20.51 -4.40
N ILE A 344 11.00 -19.44 -4.67
CA ILE A 344 10.48 -18.10 -4.88
C ILE A 344 10.35 -17.91 -6.39
N ALA A 345 9.10 -17.80 -6.88
CA ALA A 345 8.85 -17.40 -8.26
C ALA A 345 8.90 -15.86 -8.35
N VAL A 346 9.68 -15.31 -9.27
CA VAL A 346 9.86 -13.86 -9.44
C VAL A 346 9.71 -13.47 -10.91
N GLY A 347 9.09 -12.33 -11.17
CA GLY A 347 8.94 -11.77 -12.52
C GLY A 347 8.36 -10.36 -12.49
N HIS A 348 8.26 -9.73 -13.65
CA HIS A 348 7.53 -8.47 -13.79
C HIS A 348 6.04 -8.73 -13.58
N PRO A 349 5.37 -8.00 -12.64
CA PRO A 349 4.00 -8.31 -12.25
C PRO A 349 3.02 -8.00 -13.39
N ALA A 350 2.11 -8.94 -13.67
CA ALA A 350 0.96 -8.76 -14.55
C ALA A 350 -0.36 -8.56 -13.76
N GLU A 351 -0.28 -8.44 -12.44
CA GLU A 351 -1.38 -8.18 -11.53
C GLU A 351 -0.94 -7.19 -10.46
N GLN A 352 -1.90 -6.45 -9.88
CA GLN A 352 -1.66 -5.51 -8.79
C GLN A 352 -2.68 -5.74 -7.67
N PRO A 353 -2.50 -6.77 -6.86
CA PRO A 353 -3.40 -7.03 -5.75
C PRO A 353 -3.26 -5.94 -4.67
N THR A 354 -4.40 -5.52 -4.12
CA THR A 354 -4.43 -4.56 -3.02
C THR A 354 -3.78 -5.18 -1.76
N PRO A 355 -2.82 -4.49 -1.11
CA PRO A 355 -2.31 -4.90 0.19
C PRO A 355 -3.44 -5.02 1.21
N LYS A 356 -3.36 -6.04 2.07
CA LYS A 356 -4.35 -6.28 3.12
C LYS A 356 -3.79 -5.81 4.46
N ASP A 357 -4.57 -5.06 5.19
CA ASP A 357 -4.30 -4.86 6.60
C ASP A 357 -4.46 -6.20 7.34
N LYS A 358 -3.38 -6.62 7.99
CA LYS A 358 -3.30 -7.89 8.73
C LYS A 358 -3.17 -7.66 10.23
N TRP A 359 -3.29 -6.41 10.67
CA TRP A 359 -3.22 -6.09 12.09
C TRP A 359 -4.37 -6.75 12.86
N LYS A 360 -4.02 -7.49 13.89
CA LYS A 360 -4.94 -8.19 14.78
C LYS A 360 -4.48 -7.97 16.22
N PRO A 361 -5.07 -6.99 16.91
CA PRO A 361 -4.69 -6.66 18.28
C PRO A 361 -4.82 -7.86 19.24
N GLU A 362 -5.75 -8.76 18.96
CA GLU A 362 -5.92 -10.01 19.73
C GLU A 362 -4.71 -10.96 19.70
N ASN A 363 -3.80 -10.78 18.75
CA ASN A 363 -2.55 -11.54 18.66
C ASN A 363 -1.38 -10.86 19.39
N VAL A 364 -1.63 -9.74 20.10
CA VAL A 364 -0.61 -8.99 20.81
C VAL A 364 -0.89 -9.01 22.29
N SER A 365 0.12 -9.34 23.07
CA SER A 365 0.08 -9.27 24.54
C SER A 365 1.26 -8.43 25.01
N TYR A 366 1.08 -7.71 26.13
CA TYR A 366 2.10 -6.86 26.72
C TYR A 366 2.57 -7.46 28.04
N ASN A 367 3.88 -7.45 28.26
CA ASN A 367 4.59 -7.94 29.45
C ASN A 367 4.44 -9.47 29.69
N GLU A 368 3.25 -10.05 29.58
CA GLU A 368 2.97 -11.48 29.72
C GLU A 368 1.88 -11.92 28.73
N PHE A 369 1.71 -13.22 28.50
CA PHE A 369 0.67 -13.73 27.62
C PHE A 369 -0.72 -13.35 28.14
N GLY A 370 -1.51 -12.68 27.28
CA GLY A 370 -2.83 -12.13 27.63
C GLY A 370 -2.79 -10.76 28.32
N GLY A 371 -1.62 -10.21 28.62
CA GLY A 371 -1.46 -8.86 29.16
C GLY A 371 -1.90 -7.79 28.18
N LYS A 372 -2.47 -6.69 28.68
CA LYS A 372 -2.94 -5.53 27.86
C LYS A 372 -1.93 -4.41 27.90
N ALA A 373 -1.96 -3.53 26.90
CA ALA A 373 -1.25 -2.25 26.95
C ALA A 373 -1.81 -1.41 28.10
N GLU A 374 -0.91 -0.70 28.80
CA GLU A 374 -1.27 0.28 29.83
C GLU A 374 -1.84 1.55 29.18
#